data_25901c23b42dcc7ddfcf08e16eb31cc1
#
_entry.id   25901c23b42dcc7ddfcf08e16eb31cc1
#
_cell.length_a   1.000
_cell.length_b   1.000
_cell.length_c   1.000
_cell.angle_alpha   90.00
_cell.angle_beta   90.00
_cell.angle_gamma   90.00
#
_symmetry.space_group_name_H-M   'P 1'
#
loop_
_entity.id
_entity.type
_entity.pdbx_description
1 polymer ?
#
loop_
_entity_poly.entity_id
_entity_poly.type
_entity_poly.pdbx_seq_one_letter_code
_entity_poly.pdbx_strand_id
1 'polypeptide(L)'
;MKKLLAIFLLFPCVLYAEAPKQFPNVSGDVLMQMQADRVISTTKEGVSPNNGFIYIEPNIALNFNRNWSTKTQWRLQPNNVLTTRDSANPERYRTFLQSDRGALSVGQESLLVEELKLNFENDDLRFFAGKFDPTFGTAWRKSKRIGVFASQFNEDYNLREKLGAGITALLEGSQITFNTFMNDTTGLSNSALRKRGVASSSNRVAGNGGALSSYSLSMEGKNLFGIENWFYNFGYRNLAVGKVEGRSREVARVVGSEYLYKVSRDTSLIPFIELVSIGNFGGETGRNARYATMALIGKYSAWTASASVVARTIDQPQTSSKISGSQVQFSIGYKFTDNFTIDVSRANIKEDGNSGALIGTTLSYLYKF
;
A
#
# COMPACT_ATOMS: atom_id res chain seq x y z
N MET A 1 4.12 24.63 18.28
CA MET A 1 5.01 24.35 17.15
C MET A 1 6.49 24.19 17.50
N LYS A 2 7.05 24.85 18.54
CA LYS A 2 8.51 24.76 18.86
C LYS A 2 8.98 23.45 19.53
N LYS A 3 8.08 22.61 20.08
CA LYS A 3 8.45 21.37 20.80
C LYS A 3 8.47 20.09 19.94
N LEU A 4 7.90 20.11 18.73
CA LEU A 4 7.88 18.93 17.84
C LEU A 4 9.15 18.81 16.98
N LEU A 5 9.86 19.90 16.73
CA LEU A 5 11.08 19.90 15.91
C LEU A 5 12.28 19.24 16.62
N ALA A 6 12.25 19.14 17.95
CA ALA A 6 13.37 18.62 18.75
C ALA A 6 13.48 17.07 18.74
N ILE A 7 12.44 16.35 18.36
CA ILE A 7 12.44 14.86 18.37
C ILE A 7 13.19 14.30 17.15
N PHE A 8 13.31 15.05 16.06
CA PHE A 8 13.98 14.59 14.83
C PHE A 8 15.51 14.66 14.86
N LEU A 9 16.12 15.34 15.84
CA LEU A 9 17.56 15.65 15.85
C LEU A 9 18.43 14.75 16.76
N LEU A 10 17.89 13.71 17.40
CA LEU A 10 18.61 12.96 18.42
C LEU A 10 18.97 11.49 18.07
N PHE A 11 19.02 11.13 16.80
CA PHE A 11 19.56 9.79 16.45
C PHE A 11 21.02 9.91 15.99
N PRO A 12 21.99 9.38 16.77
CA PRO A 12 23.39 9.37 16.36
C PRO A 12 23.60 8.41 15.19
N CYS A 13 24.26 8.87 14.12
CA CYS A 13 24.81 7.99 13.10
C CYS A 13 25.95 7.16 13.70
N VAL A 14 25.67 5.93 14.06
CA VAL A 14 26.70 4.96 14.40
C VAL A 14 26.97 4.11 13.15
N LEU A 15 28.13 4.32 12.53
CA LEU A 15 28.66 3.46 11.48
C LEU A 15 29.16 2.18 12.13
N TYR A 16 28.43 1.07 11.99
CA TYR A 16 28.91 -0.25 12.35
C TYR A 16 29.46 -0.98 11.13
N ALA A 17 30.69 -1.48 11.23
CA ALA A 17 31.20 -2.49 10.33
C ALA A 17 30.38 -3.78 10.51
N GLU A 18 29.96 -4.41 9.40
CA GLU A 18 29.18 -5.66 9.44
C GLU A 18 30.02 -6.78 10.06
N ALA A 19 29.79 -7.04 11.35
CA ALA A 19 30.27 -8.26 12.00
C ALA A 19 29.48 -9.47 11.45
N PRO A 20 30.08 -10.68 11.44
CA PRO A 20 29.38 -11.89 11.01
C PRO A 20 28.09 -12.05 11.82
N LYS A 21 26.95 -12.20 11.13
CA LYS A 21 25.62 -12.27 11.75
C LYS A 21 25.58 -13.46 12.73
N GLN A 22 25.59 -13.15 14.02
CA GLN A 22 25.33 -14.15 15.07
C GLN A 22 23.80 -14.33 15.18
N PHE A 23 23.38 -15.55 15.47
CA PHE A 23 21.97 -15.87 15.72
C PHE A 23 21.76 -16.26 17.20
N PRO A 24 20.58 -15.93 17.78
CA PRO A 24 19.53 -15.13 17.22
C PRO A 24 19.92 -13.65 17.11
N ASN A 25 19.36 -12.93 16.10
CA ASN A 25 19.56 -11.50 16.00
C ASN A 25 18.26 -10.79 15.60
N VAL A 26 18.24 -9.48 15.84
CA VAL A 26 17.15 -8.58 15.43
C VAL A 26 17.66 -7.70 14.30
N SER A 27 16.85 -7.52 13.28
CA SER A 27 17.09 -6.60 12.16
C SER A 27 15.79 -5.94 11.74
N GLY A 28 15.90 -4.82 11.07
CA GLY A 28 14.70 -4.16 10.61
C GLY A 28 14.91 -2.73 10.15
N ASP A 29 13.79 -2.05 10.00
CA ASP A 29 13.75 -0.63 9.72
C ASP A 29 12.56 0.04 10.38
N VAL A 30 12.63 1.36 10.51
CA VAL A 30 11.54 2.21 10.95
C VAL A 30 11.37 3.33 9.94
N LEU A 31 10.27 3.32 9.20
CA LEU A 31 9.87 4.42 8.35
C LEU A 31 9.08 5.44 9.18
N MET A 32 9.55 6.69 9.18
CA MET A 32 8.87 7.82 9.78
C MET A 32 8.48 8.80 8.66
N GLN A 33 7.20 9.16 8.58
CA GLN A 33 6.72 10.11 7.60
C GLN A 33 5.87 11.18 8.28
N MET A 34 6.02 12.41 7.83
CA MET A 34 5.14 13.52 8.16
C MET A 34 4.60 14.08 6.85
N GLN A 35 3.30 14.05 6.70
CA GLN A 35 2.61 14.60 5.54
C GLN A 35 1.76 15.78 5.95
N ALA A 36 1.78 16.84 5.14
CA ALA A 36 0.86 17.95 5.20
C ALA A 36 0.31 18.21 3.79
N ASP A 37 -0.99 18.35 3.66
CA ASP A 37 -1.63 18.67 2.40
C ASP A 37 -2.74 19.71 2.55
N ARG A 38 -3.01 20.43 1.46
CA ARG A 38 -4.03 21.45 1.37
C ARG A 38 -4.86 21.28 0.11
N VAL A 39 -6.17 21.34 0.26
CA VAL A 39 -7.12 21.48 -0.85
C VAL A 39 -7.10 22.93 -1.32
N ILE A 40 -6.66 23.13 -2.56
CA ILE A 40 -6.59 24.48 -3.20
C ILE A 40 -7.95 24.89 -3.71
N SER A 41 -8.69 23.94 -4.29
CA SER A 41 -10.04 24.12 -4.82
C SER A 41 -10.81 22.81 -4.78
N THR A 42 -12.12 22.90 -4.61
CA THR A 42 -13.01 21.73 -4.72
C THR A 42 -14.42 22.19 -5.04
N THR A 43 -15.15 21.35 -5.83
CA THR A 43 -16.58 21.53 -6.08
C THR A 43 -17.45 20.80 -5.05
N LYS A 44 -16.85 19.93 -4.23
CA LYS A 44 -17.53 19.20 -3.18
C LYS A 44 -17.60 20.04 -1.90
N GLU A 45 -18.79 20.25 -1.37
CA GLU A 45 -19.00 20.97 -0.13
C GLU A 45 -18.49 20.19 1.10
N GLY A 46 -18.14 20.92 2.15
CA GLY A 46 -17.73 20.34 3.44
C GLY A 46 -16.38 19.65 3.48
N VAL A 47 -15.56 19.78 2.41
CA VAL A 47 -14.20 19.21 2.40
C VAL A 47 -13.27 20.04 3.28
N SER A 48 -12.57 19.39 4.22
CA SER A 48 -11.56 20.05 5.05
C SER A 48 -10.42 20.58 4.18
N PRO A 49 -10.07 21.89 4.30
CA PRO A 49 -9.06 22.49 3.44
C PRO A 49 -7.64 22.00 3.74
N ASN A 50 -7.36 21.62 4.97
CA ASN A 50 -6.04 21.20 5.40
C ASN A 50 -6.09 19.78 5.99
N ASN A 51 -5.04 19.01 5.73
CA ASN A 51 -4.85 17.72 6.35
C ASN A 51 -3.36 17.57 6.71
N GLY A 52 -3.09 16.83 7.77
CA GLY A 52 -1.73 16.50 8.14
C GLY A 52 -1.73 15.30 9.07
N PHE A 53 -0.70 14.46 8.95
CA PHE A 53 -0.55 13.30 9.81
C PHE A 53 0.91 12.90 9.94
N ILE A 54 1.17 12.20 11.04
CA ILE A 54 2.43 11.49 11.28
C ILE A 54 2.15 10.01 11.10
N TYR A 55 3.07 9.34 10.44
CA TYR A 55 3.04 7.92 10.15
C TYR A 55 4.36 7.30 10.60
N ILE A 56 4.31 6.25 11.42
CA ILE A 56 5.49 5.52 11.86
C ILE A 56 5.24 4.04 11.60
N GLU A 57 6.13 3.40 10.86
CA GLU A 57 6.03 1.99 10.47
C GLU A 57 7.31 1.26 10.81
N PRO A 58 7.41 0.63 11.99
CA PRO A 58 8.49 -0.30 12.30
C PRO A 58 8.25 -1.66 11.64
N ASN A 59 9.28 -2.13 10.94
CA ASN A 59 9.40 -3.47 10.37
C ASN A 59 10.51 -4.19 11.12
N ILE A 60 10.19 -5.24 11.87
CA ILE A 60 11.14 -5.92 12.75
C ILE A 60 11.17 -7.40 12.41
N ALA A 61 12.36 -7.95 12.26
CA ALA A 61 12.62 -9.38 12.11
C ALA A 61 13.44 -9.90 13.28
N LEU A 62 12.94 -10.93 13.96
CA LEU A 62 13.70 -11.76 14.87
C LEU A 62 14.16 -13.00 14.09
N ASN A 63 15.43 -13.05 13.76
CA ASN A 63 16.06 -14.13 13.01
C ASN A 63 16.60 -15.19 13.97
N PHE A 64 16.03 -16.38 13.97
CA PHE A 64 16.45 -17.50 14.83
C PHE A 64 17.70 -18.19 14.29
N ASN A 65 17.79 -18.29 12.96
CA ASN A 65 18.91 -18.81 12.21
C ASN A 65 18.88 -18.25 10.77
N ARG A 66 19.66 -18.81 9.85
CA ARG A 66 19.75 -18.35 8.44
C ARG A 66 18.43 -18.45 7.68
N ASN A 67 17.58 -19.43 8.05
CA ASN A 67 16.38 -19.77 7.30
C ASN A 67 15.09 -19.33 8.00
N TRP A 68 15.06 -19.34 9.35
CA TRP A 68 13.85 -19.07 10.11
C TRP A 68 13.87 -17.69 10.77
N SER A 69 12.76 -16.97 10.63
CA SER A 69 12.54 -15.69 11.30
C SER A 69 11.06 -15.46 11.61
N THR A 70 10.79 -14.68 12.65
CA THR A 70 9.49 -14.03 12.83
C THR A 70 9.59 -12.59 12.36
N LYS A 71 8.67 -12.16 11.50
CA LYS A 71 8.58 -10.78 11.01
C LYS A 71 7.30 -10.13 11.51
N THR A 72 7.44 -8.89 11.95
CA THR A 72 6.30 -8.07 12.36
C THR A 72 6.41 -6.68 11.77
N GLN A 73 5.28 -6.17 11.27
CA GLN A 73 5.12 -4.80 10.81
C GLN A 73 4.03 -4.13 11.63
N TRP A 74 4.36 -3.00 12.20
CA TRP A 74 3.45 -2.18 12.97
C TRP A 74 3.22 -0.87 12.25
N ARG A 75 2.09 -0.23 12.55
CA ARG A 75 1.78 1.09 12.01
C ARG A 75 1.14 1.96 13.05
N LEU A 76 1.75 3.11 13.31
CA LEU A 76 1.16 4.20 14.07
C LEU A 76 0.67 5.26 13.08
N GLN A 77 -0.62 5.52 13.08
CA GLN A 77 -1.25 6.53 12.22
C GLN A 77 -2.56 7.05 12.82
N PRO A 78 -3.05 8.23 12.40
CA PRO A 78 -4.34 8.74 12.87
C PRO A 78 -5.49 7.79 12.56
N ASN A 79 -6.43 7.65 13.50
CA ASN A 79 -7.56 6.72 13.38
C ASN A 79 -8.53 7.09 12.24
N ASN A 80 -8.65 8.38 11.91
CA ASN A 80 -9.48 8.84 10.79
C ASN A 80 -8.98 8.33 9.42
N VAL A 81 -7.69 8.05 9.27
CA VAL A 81 -7.14 7.39 8.08
C VAL A 81 -7.55 5.91 8.01
N LEU A 82 -7.89 5.31 9.16
CA LEU A 82 -8.30 3.91 9.29
C LEU A 82 -9.78 3.69 8.98
N THR A 83 -10.64 4.67 9.32
CA THR A 83 -12.09 4.55 9.14
C THR A 83 -12.51 4.52 7.67
N THR A 84 -11.68 5.02 6.76
CA THR A 84 -11.92 4.90 5.32
C THR A 84 -11.74 3.47 4.80
N ARG A 85 -11.10 2.61 5.60
CA ARG A 85 -11.00 1.16 5.41
C ARG A 85 -11.90 0.49 6.42
N ASP A 86 -13.17 0.75 6.31
CA ASP A 86 -14.16 0.16 7.18
C ASP A 86 -14.15 -1.37 6.98
N SER A 87 -13.55 -2.08 7.92
CA SER A 87 -13.64 -3.53 8.00
C SER A 87 -15.09 -3.99 8.17
N ALA A 88 -16.00 -3.10 8.57
CA ALA A 88 -17.43 -3.34 8.62
C ALA A 88 -18.12 -3.10 7.27
N ASN A 89 -17.49 -2.35 6.34
CA ASN A 89 -18.06 -2.09 5.02
C ASN A 89 -16.98 -2.03 3.92
N PRO A 90 -16.37 -3.15 3.55
CA PRO A 90 -15.34 -3.25 2.52
C PRO A 90 -15.86 -2.98 1.10
N GLU A 91 -17.15 -2.70 0.94
CA GLU A 91 -17.74 -2.23 -0.30
C GLU A 91 -17.40 -0.78 -0.60
N ARG A 92 -16.83 -0.06 0.37
CA ARG A 92 -16.43 1.33 0.19
C ARG A 92 -15.07 1.40 -0.51
N TYR A 93 -15.11 1.93 -1.71
CA TYR A 93 -13.93 2.47 -2.37
C TYR A 93 -13.49 3.76 -1.64
N ARG A 94 -12.18 4.04 -1.68
CA ARG A 94 -11.66 5.26 -1.06
C ARG A 94 -12.14 6.50 -1.80
N THR A 95 -12.56 7.50 -1.04
CA THR A 95 -12.86 8.84 -1.52
C THR A 95 -11.76 9.80 -1.12
N PHE A 96 -11.35 10.66 -2.03
CA PHE A 96 -10.28 11.63 -1.81
C PHE A 96 -10.81 12.92 -1.22
N LEU A 97 -11.94 13.38 -1.73
CA LEU A 97 -12.60 14.60 -1.29
C LEU A 97 -13.55 14.28 -0.13
N GLN A 98 -13.03 14.26 1.11
CA GLN A 98 -13.79 13.94 2.33
C GLN A 98 -13.91 15.15 3.25
N SER A 99 -15.02 15.21 3.99
CA SER A 99 -15.29 16.27 4.98
C SER A 99 -14.39 16.22 6.21
N ASP A 100 -13.90 15.04 6.56
CA ASP A 100 -13.14 14.77 7.78
C ASP A 100 -11.68 14.40 7.51
N ARG A 101 -11.08 14.99 6.47
CA ARG A 101 -9.62 15.01 6.30
C ARG A 101 -9.03 15.73 7.51
N GLY A 102 -8.64 14.93 8.51
CA GLY A 102 -8.32 15.44 9.84
C GLY A 102 -7.25 16.51 9.84
N ALA A 103 -7.50 17.59 10.54
CA ALA A 103 -6.41 18.44 11.01
C ALA A 103 -5.41 17.58 11.81
N LEU A 104 -4.13 17.97 11.85
CA LEU A 104 -3.13 17.37 12.72
C LEU A 104 -3.68 17.31 14.15
N SER A 105 -4.31 16.22 14.52
CA SER A 105 -4.82 15.97 15.86
C SER A 105 -3.90 14.98 16.54
N VAL A 106 -2.96 15.50 17.32
CA VAL A 106 -2.17 14.72 18.27
C VAL A 106 -3.13 14.09 19.29
N GLY A 107 -3.04 12.78 19.49
CA GLY A 107 -3.91 12.05 20.43
C GLY A 107 -5.03 11.25 19.76
N GLN A 108 -5.06 11.18 18.44
CA GLN A 108 -5.98 10.35 17.67
C GLN A 108 -5.30 9.15 16.99
N GLU A 109 -4.09 8.85 17.38
CA GLU A 109 -3.28 7.79 16.78
C GLU A 109 -3.78 6.42 17.18
N SER A 110 -3.78 5.52 16.23
CA SER A 110 -3.99 4.09 16.39
C SER A 110 -2.71 3.34 16.07
N LEU A 111 -2.38 2.38 16.91
CA LEU A 111 -1.27 1.45 16.70
C LEU A 111 -1.84 0.12 16.21
N LEU A 112 -1.41 -0.30 15.04
CA LEU A 112 -1.87 -1.50 14.34
C LEU A 112 -0.73 -2.50 14.20
N VAL A 113 -1.05 -3.79 14.30
CA VAL A 113 -0.23 -4.87 13.79
C VAL A 113 -0.68 -5.18 12.37
N GLU A 114 0.09 -4.78 11.36
CA GLU A 114 -0.24 -5.08 9.96
C GLU A 114 0.20 -6.48 9.57
N GLU A 115 1.45 -6.84 9.94
CA GLU A 115 1.97 -8.17 9.73
C GLU A 115 2.51 -8.76 11.04
N LEU A 116 2.29 -10.06 11.22
CA LEU A 116 2.91 -10.90 12.25
C LEU A 116 2.95 -12.31 11.69
N LYS A 117 4.13 -12.75 11.23
CA LYS A 117 4.27 -14.01 10.51
C LYS A 117 5.58 -14.72 10.83
N LEU A 118 5.52 -16.04 10.88
CA LEU A 118 6.68 -16.92 10.84
C LEU A 118 7.10 -17.10 9.39
N ASN A 119 8.40 -17.00 9.11
CA ASN A 119 8.97 -17.19 7.79
C ASN A 119 10.04 -18.25 7.82
N PHE A 120 10.06 -19.06 6.77
CA PHE A 120 11.16 -19.89 6.35
C PHE A 120 11.61 -19.44 4.96
N GLU A 121 12.90 -19.29 4.75
CA GLU A 121 13.46 -18.89 3.45
C GLU A 121 14.79 -19.63 3.21
N ASN A 122 14.94 -20.18 2.02
CA ASN A 122 16.19 -20.68 1.48
C ASN A 122 16.42 -20.09 0.08
N ASP A 123 17.38 -20.61 -0.67
CA ASP A 123 17.74 -20.06 -1.99
C ASP A 123 16.61 -20.20 -3.03
N ASP A 124 15.76 -21.22 -2.93
CA ASP A 124 14.75 -21.58 -3.92
C ASP A 124 13.32 -21.22 -3.47
N LEU A 125 13.09 -21.25 -2.17
CA LEU A 125 11.72 -21.19 -1.61
C LEU A 125 11.64 -20.25 -0.41
N ARG A 126 10.53 -19.55 -0.32
CA ARG A 126 10.09 -18.85 0.88
C ARG A 126 8.71 -19.38 1.27
N PHE A 127 8.55 -19.79 2.51
CA PHE A 127 7.26 -20.14 3.11
C PHE A 127 6.96 -19.16 4.25
N PHE A 128 5.70 -18.79 4.44
CA PHE A 128 5.29 -17.97 5.58
C PHE A 128 3.86 -18.29 6.01
N ALA A 129 3.60 -18.09 7.30
CA ALA A 129 2.27 -18.27 7.88
C ALA A 129 2.03 -17.25 9.00
N GLY A 130 0.81 -16.74 9.11
CA GLY A 130 0.40 -15.75 10.10
C GLY A 130 -0.47 -14.66 9.52
N LYS A 131 -0.32 -13.44 10.05
CA LYS A 131 -0.95 -12.22 9.53
C LYS A 131 -0.01 -11.55 8.55
N PHE A 132 -0.48 -11.27 7.33
CA PHE A 132 0.33 -10.69 6.25
C PHE A 132 -0.51 -9.99 5.18
N ASP A 133 0.15 -9.26 4.30
CA ASP A 133 -0.43 -8.65 3.12
C ASP A 133 -0.19 -9.57 1.90
N PRO A 134 -1.22 -10.28 1.37
CA PRO A 134 -1.06 -11.11 0.19
C PRO A 134 -0.67 -10.29 -1.03
N THR A 135 0.24 -10.82 -1.84
CA THR A 135 0.72 -10.13 -3.03
C THR A 135 -0.34 -10.08 -4.12
N PHE A 136 -0.69 -8.85 -4.57
CA PHE A 136 -1.57 -8.61 -5.72
C PHE A 136 -1.33 -7.20 -6.26
N GLY A 137 -0.75 -7.09 -7.47
CA GLY A 137 -0.35 -5.81 -8.06
C GLY A 137 0.86 -5.15 -7.38
N THR A 138 1.36 -4.11 -7.99
CA THR A 138 2.55 -3.38 -7.53
C THR A 138 2.34 -1.87 -7.43
N ALA A 139 1.32 -1.31 -8.08
CA ALA A 139 1.13 0.14 -8.14
C ALA A 139 1.03 0.78 -6.76
N TRP A 140 0.31 0.17 -5.83
CA TRP A 140 0.15 0.67 -4.47
C TRP A 140 1.49 0.74 -3.70
N ARG A 141 2.43 -0.21 -3.95
CA ARG A 141 3.78 -0.21 -3.36
C ARG A 141 4.69 0.82 -4.04
N LYS A 142 4.60 0.89 -5.37
CA LYS A 142 5.44 1.74 -6.20
C LYS A 142 5.00 3.20 -6.17
N SER A 143 3.78 3.48 -5.77
CA SER A 143 3.21 4.83 -5.68
C SER A 143 4.01 5.78 -4.79
N LYS A 144 4.67 5.27 -3.76
CA LYS A 144 5.60 6.06 -2.91
C LYS A 144 6.75 6.70 -3.70
N ARG A 145 7.07 6.19 -4.90
CA ARG A 145 8.05 6.78 -5.83
C ARG A 145 7.42 7.76 -6.81
N ILE A 146 6.10 7.75 -6.92
CA ILE A 146 5.35 8.54 -7.91
C ILE A 146 4.91 9.88 -7.31
N GLY A 147 4.85 9.99 -5.98
CA GLY A 147 4.52 11.23 -5.26
C GLY A 147 3.54 11.04 -4.11
N VAL A 148 3.16 12.15 -3.47
CA VAL A 148 2.45 12.18 -2.19
C VAL A 148 1.07 11.52 -2.24
N PHE A 149 0.33 11.64 -3.35
CA PHE A 149 -1.07 11.23 -3.44
C PHE A 149 -1.33 9.98 -4.30
N ALA A 150 -0.33 9.39 -4.92
CA ALA A 150 -0.51 8.43 -6.00
C ALA A 150 -1.11 7.07 -5.58
N SER A 151 -1.09 6.72 -4.29
CA SER A 151 -1.57 5.41 -3.82
C SER A 151 -3.08 5.32 -3.62
N GLN A 152 -3.81 6.42 -3.57
CA GLN A 152 -5.14 6.43 -2.98
C GLN A 152 -6.15 5.52 -3.68
N PHE A 153 -6.25 5.57 -5.00
CA PHE A 153 -7.15 4.66 -5.73
C PHE A 153 -6.59 3.24 -5.81
N ASN A 154 -5.27 3.08 -5.81
CA ASN A 154 -4.63 1.77 -5.86
C ASN A 154 -4.81 0.97 -4.56
N GLU A 155 -5.07 1.66 -3.46
CA GLU A 155 -5.38 1.03 -2.18
C GLU A 155 -6.73 0.29 -2.17
N ASP A 156 -7.65 0.60 -3.08
CA ASP A 156 -8.95 -0.08 -3.16
C ASP A 156 -8.80 -1.58 -3.44
N TYR A 157 -7.79 -1.96 -4.21
CA TYR A 157 -7.55 -3.37 -4.55
C TYR A 157 -6.38 -4.00 -3.82
N ASN A 158 -5.72 -3.29 -2.93
CA ASN A 158 -4.64 -3.85 -2.13
C ASN A 158 -5.18 -4.85 -1.10
N LEU A 159 -4.58 -6.03 -1.05
CA LEU A 159 -4.91 -7.05 -0.05
C LEU A 159 -4.06 -6.78 1.21
N ARG A 160 -4.70 -6.41 2.31
CA ARG A 160 -4.00 -6.16 3.57
C ARG A 160 -4.55 -6.99 4.71
N GLU A 161 -3.70 -7.23 5.70
CA GLU A 161 -4.08 -7.76 7.01
C GLU A 161 -4.89 -9.06 6.90
N LYS A 162 -4.40 -10.04 6.16
CA LYS A 162 -5.02 -11.35 6.03
C LYS A 162 -4.35 -12.35 6.97
N LEU A 163 -5.13 -13.32 7.47
CA LEU A 163 -4.62 -14.50 8.16
C LEU A 163 -4.51 -15.66 7.19
N GLY A 164 -3.37 -16.33 7.16
CA GLY A 164 -3.17 -17.45 6.25
C GLY A 164 -1.74 -17.89 6.12
N ALA A 165 -1.42 -18.44 4.96
CA ALA A 165 -0.11 -18.91 4.61
C ALA A 165 0.20 -18.63 3.13
N GLY A 166 1.48 -18.56 2.80
CA GLY A 166 1.94 -18.43 1.44
C GLY A 166 3.25 -19.15 1.19
N ILE A 167 3.48 -19.46 -0.09
CA ILE A 167 4.73 -20.01 -0.59
C ILE A 167 5.17 -19.21 -1.80
N THR A 168 6.46 -18.90 -1.85
CA THR A 168 7.10 -18.23 -2.99
C THR A 168 8.20 -19.12 -3.54
N ALA A 169 8.11 -19.46 -4.82
CA ALA A 169 9.22 -20.03 -5.55
C ALA A 169 10.12 -18.89 -6.07
N LEU A 170 11.41 -18.96 -5.75
CA LEU A 170 12.43 -18.01 -6.16
C LEU A 170 13.10 -18.57 -7.42
N LEU A 171 12.92 -17.89 -8.53
CA LEU A 171 13.49 -18.26 -9.83
C LEU A 171 14.51 -17.20 -10.23
N GLU A 172 15.43 -17.54 -11.14
CA GLU A 172 16.38 -16.56 -11.64
C GLU A 172 15.67 -15.34 -12.25
N GLY A 173 15.79 -14.20 -11.56
CA GLY A 173 15.17 -12.93 -11.96
C GLY A 173 13.66 -12.84 -11.78
N SER A 174 12.99 -13.85 -11.20
CA SER A 174 11.54 -13.90 -11.03
C SER A 174 11.14 -14.55 -9.72
N GLN A 175 9.92 -14.29 -9.27
CA GLN A 175 9.31 -15.00 -8.15
C GLN A 175 7.83 -15.28 -8.45
N ILE A 176 7.38 -16.47 -8.04
CA ILE A 176 5.96 -16.85 -8.11
C ILE A 176 5.48 -17.09 -6.69
N THR A 177 4.44 -16.38 -6.27
CA THR A 177 3.88 -16.47 -4.93
C THR A 177 2.44 -16.96 -4.99
N PHE A 178 2.14 -18.00 -4.25
CA PHE A 178 0.78 -18.46 -3.97
C PHE A 178 0.45 -18.22 -2.51
N ASN A 179 -0.74 -17.64 -2.25
CA ASN A 179 -1.25 -17.41 -0.91
C ASN A 179 -2.63 -18.00 -0.74
N THR A 180 -2.91 -18.56 0.43
CA THR A 180 -4.27 -18.88 0.88
C THR A 180 -4.56 -18.15 2.19
N PHE A 181 -5.74 -17.57 2.32
CA PHE A 181 -6.03 -16.68 3.43
C PHE A 181 -7.52 -16.44 3.67
N MET A 182 -7.80 -15.78 4.78
CA MET A 182 -9.10 -15.19 5.13
C MET A 182 -8.86 -13.79 5.71
N ASN A 183 -9.91 -12.97 5.84
CA ASN A 183 -9.82 -11.70 6.56
C ASN A 183 -9.46 -11.95 8.03
N ASP A 184 -8.60 -11.09 8.59
CA ASP A 184 -8.29 -11.15 10.01
C ASP A 184 -9.50 -10.66 10.83
N THR A 185 -10.18 -11.58 11.49
CA THR A 185 -11.28 -11.33 12.42
C THR A 185 -10.89 -11.59 13.87
N THR A 186 -9.60 -11.73 14.16
CA THR A 186 -9.06 -11.91 15.51
C THR A 186 -8.84 -10.57 16.21
N GLY A 187 -8.44 -10.62 17.48
CA GLY A 187 -8.05 -9.44 18.24
C GLY A 187 -6.91 -8.63 17.61
N LEU A 188 -6.07 -9.25 16.75
CA LEU A 188 -5.01 -8.58 16.01
C LEU A 188 -5.53 -7.65 14.91
N SER A 189 -6.80 -7.77 14.51
CA SER A 189 -7.45 -6.82 13.59
C SER A 189 -7.79 -5.50 14.26
N ASN A 190 -7.87 -5.45 15.59
CA ASN A 190 -8.10 -4.21 16.33
C ASN A 190 -6.81 -3.38 16.44
N SER A 191 -6.97 -2.09 16.72
CA SER A 191 -5.84 -1.21 17.05
C SER A 191 -5.69 -1.04 18.55
N ALA A 192 -4.46 -0.86 19.02
CA ALA A 192 -4.16 -0.31 20.34
C ALA A 192 -4.23 1.22 20.31
N LEU A 193 -4.17 1.86 21.48
CA LEU A 193 -4.41 3.29 21.69
C LEU A 193 -5.84 3.66 21.33
N ARG A 194 -6.09 4.28 20.18
CA ARG A 194 -7.43 4.50 19.71
C ARG A 194 -7.93 3.27 18.94
N LYS A 195 -8.99 2.64 19.45
CA LYS A 195 -9.51 1.39 18.90
C LYS A 195 -10.32 1.61 17.62
N ARG A 196 -10.02 0.86 16.57
CA ARG A 196 -10.84 0.79 15.35
C ARG A 196 -11.95 -0.28 15.42
N GLY A 197 -11.90 -1.15 16.42
CA GLY A 197 -12.77 -2.32 16.53
C GLY A 197 -12.20 -3.57 15.85
N VAL A 198 -12.70 -4.72 16.27
CA VAL A 198 -12.37 -6.01 15.63
C VAL A 198 -13.20 -6.15 14.36
N ALA A 199 -12.58 -6.64 13.27
CA ALA A 199 -13.29 -6.92 12.04
C ALA A 199 -14.38 -7.97 12.25
N SER A 200 -15.59 -7.73 11.75
CA SER A 200 -16.71 -8.66 11.91
C SER A 200 -16.52 -9.92 11.08
N SER A 201 -16.69 -11.09 11.72
CA SER A 201 -16.74 -12.37 11.02
C SER A 201 -18.07 -12.61 10.29
N SER A 202 -19.10 -11.83 10.59
CA SER A 202 -20.46 -12.00 10.06
C SER A 202 -20.78 -11.14 8.84
N ASN A 203 -19.93 -10.18 8.48
CA ASN A 203 -20.20 -9.24 7.39
C ASN A 203 -20.19 -9.88 5.99
N ARG A 204 -19.64 -11.09 5.86
CA ARG A 204 -19.68 -11.97 4.66
C ARG A 204 -19.21 -11.33 3.36
N VAL A 205 -18.41 -10.31 3.44
CA VAL A 205 -17.79 -9.62 2.31
C VAL A 205 -16.66 -10.43 1.67
N ALA A 206 -16.14 -9.95 0.55
CA ALA A 206 -15.01 -10.57 -0.13
C ALA A 206 -13.81 -10.76 0.82
N GLY A 207 -13.28 -11.98 0.89
CA GLY A 207 -12.24 -12.39 1.82
C GLY A 207 -12.76 -12.93 3.16
N ASN A 208 -14.05 -12.82 3.46
CA ASN A 208 -14.66 -13.30 4.72
C ASN A 208 -15.58 -14.49 4.51
N GLY A 209 -15.05 -15.56 3.95
CA GLY A 209 -15.77 -16.83 3.74
C GLY A 209 -15.81 -17.76 4.96
N GLY A 210 -15.25 -17.33 6.09
CA GLY A 210 -15.21 -18.12 7.34
C GLY A 210 -14.12 -19.20 7.40
N ALA A 211 -13.28 -19.32 6.37
CA ALA A 211 -12.19 -20.30 6.29
C ALA A 211 -11.07 -19.76 5.36
N LEU A 212 -9.94 -20.47 5.29
CA LEU A 212 -8.83 -20.20 4.35
C LEU A 212 -9.25 -20.56 2.90
N SER A 213 -10.30 -19.92 2.40
CA SER A 213 -10.93 -20.21 1.11
C SER A 213 -10.71 -19.13 0.05
N SER A 214 -10.04 -18.03 0.42
CA SER A 214 -9.54 -17.03 -0.51
C SER A 214 -8.10 -17.33 -0.89
N TYR A 215 -7.72 -17.02 -2.12
CA TYR A 215 -6.35 -17.21 -2.57
C TYR A 215 -5.91 -16.16 -3.58
N SER A 216 -4.59 -15.97 -3.67
CA SER A 216 -3.95 -15.19 -4.72
C SER A 216 -2.74 -15.93 -5.30
N LEU A 217 -2.50 -15.69 -6.58
CA LEU A 217 -1.30 -16.12 -7.30
C LEU A 217 -0.69 -14.88 -7.94
N SER A 218 0.60 -14.65 -7.74
CA SER A 218 1.33 -13.55 -8.34
C SER A 218 2.65 -14.01 -8.92
N MET A 219 3.06 -13.39 -10.00
CA MET A 219 4.38 -13.52 -10.61
C MET A 219 4.97 -12.14 -10.77
N GLU A 220 6.14 -11.92 -10.23
CA GLU A 220 6.90 -10.67 -10.37
C GLU A 220 8.32 -11.00 -10.81
N GLY A 221 8.88 -10.16 -11.66
CA GLY A 221 10.24 -10.40 -12.11
C GLY A 221 10.86 -9.24 -12.89
N LYS A 222 12.09 -9.47 -13.34
CA LYS A 222 12.87 -8.58 -14.17
C LYS A 222 13.38 -9.31 -15.41
N ASN A 223 13.84 -8.55 -16.38
CA ASN A 223 14.43 -9.06 -17.63
C ASN A 223 13.46 -9.93 -18.44
N LEU A 224 12.19 -9.49 -18.54
CA LEU A 224 11.16 -10.20 -19.33
C LEU A 224 11.64 -10.40 -20.77
N PHE A 225 11.54 -11.64 -21.27
CA PHE A 225 12.04 -12.06 -22.60
C PHE A 225 13.50 -11.71 -22.87
N GLY A 226 14.36 -11.67 -21.82
CA GLY A 226 15.76 -11.32 -21.94
C GLY A 226 16.05 -9.81 -22.10
N ILE A 227 15.04 -8.95 -22.03
CA ILE A 227 15.23 -7.50 -22.10
C ILE A 227 15.62 -6.99 -20.71
N GLU A 228 16.85 -6.57 -20.57
CA GLU A 228 17.41 -6.04 -19.32
C GLU A 228 16.59 -4.85 -18.81
N ASN A 229 16.48 -4.74 -17.47
CA ASN A 229 15.80 -3.66 -16.79
C ASN A 229 14.28 -3.56 -17.06
N TRP A 230 13.68 -4.56 -17.65
CA TRP A 230 12.25 -4.67 -17.84
C TRP A 230 11.62 -5.46 -16.67
N PHE A 231 10.90 -4.76 -15.80
CA PHE A 231 10.18 -5.34 -14.67
C PHE A 231 8.73 -5.58 -15.06
N TYR A 232 8.15 -6.67 -14.54
CA TYR A 232 6.78 -7.06 -14.81
C TYR A 232 6.10 -7.64 -13.57
N ASN A 233 4.79 -7.56 -13.54
CA ASN A 233 3.96 -8.28 -12.57
C ASN A 233 2.68 -8.78 -13.23
N PHE A 234 2.28 -9.98 -12.85
CA PHE A 234 0.98 -10.57 -13.14
C PHE A 234 0.37 -11.05 -11.82
N GLY A 235 -0.94 -10.92 -11.68
CA GLY A 235 -1.61 -11.39 -10.48
C GLY A 235 -3.03 -11.83 -10.78
N TYR A 236 -3.44 -12.84 -10.02
CA TYR A 236 -4.79 -13.34 -9.96
C TYR A 236 -5.21 -13.49 -8.50
N ARG A 237 -6.45 -13.11 -8.17
CA ARG A 237 -7.01 -13.39 -6.86
C ARG A 237 -8.45 -13.86 -6.96
N ASN A 238 -8.84 -14.68 -5.99
CA ASN A 238 -10.20 -15.16 -5.83
C ASN A 238 -10.55 -15.08 -4.34
N LEU A 239 -11.43 -14.14 -3.98
CA LEU A 239 -11.85 -13.93 -2.61
C LEU A 239 -13.18 -14.61 -2.35
N ALA A 240 -13.19 -15.47 -1.36
CA ALA A 240 -14.41 -16.15 -0.92
C ALA A 240 -15.34 -15.17 -0.19
N VAL A 241 -16.63 -15.39 -0.34
CA VAL A 241 -17.69 -14.67 0.38
C VAL A 241 -18.50 -15.65 1.22
N GLY A 242 -19.16 -15.15 2.26
CA GLY A 242 -20.17 -15.95 2.98
C GLY A 242 -21.36 -16.27 2.10
N LYS A 243 -22.07 -17.34 2.41
CA LYS A 243 -23.30 -17.75 1.68
C LYS A 243 -24.44 -16.78 2.00
N VAL A 244 -24.64 -15.80 1.14
CA VAL A 244 -25.71 -14.79 1.22
C VAL A 244 -26.18 -14.47 -0.19
N GLU A 245 -27.46 -14.21 -0.35
CA GLU A 245 -28.04 -13.72 -1.60
C GLU A 245 -27.39 -12.39 -2.03
N GLY A 246 -27.20 -12.19 -3.33
CA GLY A 246 -26.55 -11.00 -3.88
C GLY A 246 -25.02 -10.97 -3.71
N ARG A 247 -24.41 -12.03 -3.15
CA ARG A 247 -22.95 -12.11 -2.97
C ARG A 247 -22.34 -13.21 -3.86
N SER A 248 -21.23 -12.87 -4.48
CA SER A 248 -20.45 -13.77 -5.34
C SER A 248 -18.97 -13.59 -5.07
N ARG A 249 -18.19 -14.64 -5.30
CA ARG A 249 -16.73 -14.57 -5.17
C ARG A 249 -16.19 -13.41 -5.99
N GLU A 250 -15.34 -12.60 -5.37
CA GLU A 250 -14.60 -11.57 -6.09
C GLU A 250 -13.42 -12.20 -6.82
N VAL A 251 -13.35 -11.97 -8.12
CA VAL A 251 -12.24 -12.44 -8.96
C VAL A 251 -11.53 -11.24 -9.57
N ALA A 252 -10.22 -11.15 -9.39
CA ALA A 252 -9.46 -10.04 -9.96
C ALA A 252 -8.21 -10.52 -10.70
N ARG A 253 -7.80 -9.70 -11.67
CA ARG A 253 -6.58 -9.88 -12.46
C ARG A 253 -5.83 -8.57 -12.51
N VAL A 254 -4.51 -8.63 -12.47
CA VAL A 254 -3.62 -7.49 -12.61
C VAL A 254 -2.49 -7.81 -13.57
N VAL A 255 -2.12 -6.84 -14.38
CA VAL A 255 -0.90 -6.83 -15.17
C VAL A 255 -0.22 -5.49 -15.04
N GLY A 256 1.09 -5.51 -14.81
CA GLY A 256 1.89 -4.30 -14.69
C GLY A 256 3.26 -4.46 -15.32
N SER A 257 3.82 -3.35 -15.71
CA SER A 257 5.12 -3.26 -16.36
C SER A 257 5.83 -1.97 -15.97
N GLU A 258 7.14 -2.06 -15.87
CA GLU A 258 8.04 -0.95 -15.61
C GLU A 258 9.34 -1.18 -16.36
N TYR A 259 9.87 -0.13 -16.96
CA TYR A 259 11.18 -0.21 -17.64
C TYR A 259 12.13 0.85 -17.06
N LEU A 260 13.34 0.44 -16.67
CA LEU A 260 14.37 1.35 -16.21
C LEU A 260 15.29 1.73 -17.40
N TYR A 261 15.02 2.88 -18.00
CA TYR A 261 15.85 3.45 -19.05
C TYR A 261 16.97 4.32 -18.45
N LYS A 262 18.21 3.88 -18.56
CA LYS A 262 19.39 4.64 -18.13
C LYS A 262 19.81 5.60 -19.23
N VAL A 263 19.57 6.90 -19.04
CA VAL A 263 19.96 7.95 -19.99
C VAL A 263 21.46 8.28 -19.85
N SER A 264 21.93 8.33 -18.59
CA SER A 264 23.34 8.52 -18.23
C SER A 264 23.64 7.83 -16.90
N ARG A 265 24.85 8.02 -16.37
CA ARG A 265 25.23 7.50 -15.05
C ARG A 265 24.30 7.99 -13.94
N ASP A 266 23.92 9.26 -13.98
CA ASP A 266 23.16 9.93 -12.92
C ASP A 266 21.70 10.19 -13.30
N THR A 267 21.30 9.83 -14.55
CA THR A 267 19.94 10.10 -15.07
C THR A 267 19.26 8.82 -15.51
N SER A 268 18.04 8.63 -15.04
CA SER A 268 17.19 7.54 -15.51
C SER A 268 15.73 7.99 -15.66
N LEU A 269 15.04 7.31 -16.58
CA LEU A 269 13.59 7.42 -16.80
C LEU A 269 12.95 6.07 -16.53
N ILE A 270 11.79 6.09 -15.86
CA ILE A 270 11.08 4.88 -15.45
C ILE A 270 9.60 5.05 -15.85
N PRO A 271 9.21 4.68 -17.06
CA PRO A 271 7.80 4.50 -17.40
C PRO A 271 7.24 3.31 -16.62
N PHE A 272 6.02 3.47 -16.12
CA PHE A 272 5.29 2.49 -15.34
C PHE A 272 3.83 2.43 -15.80
N ILE A 273 3.27 1.23 -15.88
CA ILE A 273 1.86 0.98 -16.13
C ILE A 273 1.38 -0.19 -15.29
N GLU A 274 0.16 -0.10 -14.74
CA GLU A 274 -0.56 -1.23 -14.13
C GLU A 274 -2.06 -1.13 -14.46
N LEU A 275 -2.63 -2.25 -14.87
CA LEU A 275 -4.06 -2.41 -15.18
C LEU A 275 -4.65 -3.48 -14.28
N VAL A 276 -5.80 -3.20 -13.68
CA VAL A 276 -6.53 -4.12 -12.81
C VAL A 276 -7.98 -4.25 -13.24
N SER A 277 -8.48 -5.47 -13.29
CA SER A 277 -9.89 -5.79 -13.53
C SER A 277 -10.41 -6.68 -12.41
N ILE A 278 -11.55 -6.30 -11.83
CA ILE A 278 -12.17 -6.97 -10.69
C ILE A 278 -13.62 -7.25 -11.03
N GLY A 279 -14.02 -8.52 -10.99
CA GLY A 279 -15.41 -8.93 -11.06
C GLY A 279 -15.98 -9.14 -9.64
N ASN A 280 -17.23 -8.75 -9.43
CA ASN A 280 -17.92 -8.80 -8.16
C ASN A 280 -17.16 -8.07 -7.02
N PHE A 281 -16.73 -6.85 -7.29
CA PHE A 281 -15.94 -6.02 -6.38
C PHE A 281 -16.60 -5.90 -5.00
N GLY A 282 -15.85 -6.19 -3.93
CA GLY A 282 -16.35 -6.28 -2.57
C GLY A 282 -17.21 -7.51 -2.29
N GLY A 283 -17.34 -8.44 -3.25
CA GLY A 283 -18.20 -9.61 -3.18
C GLY A 283 -19.64 -9.34 -3.62
N GLU A 284 -19.96 -8.16 -4.15
CA GLU A 284 -21.29 -7.83 -4.65
C GLU A 284 -21.46 -8.34 -6.08
N THR A 285 -22.48 -9.16 -6.31
CA THR A 285 -22.73 -9.78 -7.63
C THR A 285 -22.98 -8.71 -8.70
N GLY A 286 -22.20 -8.77 -9.78
CA GLY A 286 -22.34 -7.85 -10.92
C GLY A 286 -21.64 -6.50 -10.74
N ARG A 287 -21.12 -6.18 -9.55
CA ARG A 287 -20.33 -4.96 -9.31
C ARG A 287 -18.91 -5.16 -9.81
N ASN A 288 -18.57 -4.62 -10.95
CA ASN A 288 -17.25 -4.75 -11.55
C ASN A 288 -16.44 -3.48 -11.33
N ALA A 289 -15.11 -3.61 -11.14
CA ALA A 289 -14.23 -2.47 -11.03
C ALA A 289 -13.03 -2.61 -11.97
N ARG A 290 -12.53 -1.48 -12.46
CA ARG A 290 -11.35 -1.38 -13.32
C ARG A 290 -10.48 -0.23 -12.85
N TYR A 291 -9.16 -0.48 -12.82
CA TYR A 291 -8.16 0.52 -12.46
C TYR A 291 -7.08 0.56 -13.53
N ALA A 292 -6.60 1.76 -13.82
CA ALA A 292 -5.44 1.99 -14.65
C ALA A 292 -4.53 3.01 -13.98
N THR A 293 -3.25 2.65 -13.83
CA THR A 293 -2.21 3.53 -13.30
C THR A 293 -1.11 3.65 -14.33
N MET A 294 -0.74 4.87 -14.68
CA MET A 294 0.38 5.18 -15.55
C MET A 294 1.26 6.24 -14.90
N ALA A 295 2.55 6.10 -15.02
CA ALA A 295 3.49 7.11 -14.52
C ALA A 295 4.76 7.16 -15.36
N LEU A 296 5.39 8.34 -15.35
CA LEU A 296 6.75 8.53 -15.81
C LEU A 296 7.53 9.14 -14.65
N ILE A 297 8.60 8.48 -14.23
CA ILE A 297 9.47 8.91 -13.15
C ILE A 297 10.83 9.22 -13.72
N GLY A 298 11.31 10.44 -13.55
CA GLY A 298 12.67 10.87 -13.88
C GLY A 298 13.50 10.97 -12.61
N LYS A 299 14.72 10.44 -12.66
CA LYS A 299 15.72 10.59 -11.58
C LYS A 299 16.93 11.30 -12.14
N TYR A 300 17.44 12.28 -11.42
CA TYR A 300 18.68 12.96 -11.72
C TYR A 300 19.44 13.23 -10.43
N SER A 301 20.54 12.52 -10.20
CA SER A 301 21.31 12.60 -8.95
C SER A 301 20.41 12.40 -7.72
N ALA A 302 20.29 13.38 -6.84
CA ALA A 302 19.42 13.35 -5.66
C ALA A 302 17.95 13.74 -5.94
N TRP A 303 17.63 14.22 -7.15
CA TRP A 303 16.30 14.67 -7.53
C TRP A 303 15.46 13.54 -8.13
N THR A 304 14.19 13.55 -7.82
CA THR A 304 13.17 12.71 -8.47
C THR A 304 12.02 13.61 -8.91
N ALA A 305 11.60 13.50 -10.16
CA ALA A 305 10.39 14.15 -10.66
C ALA A 305 9.46 13.10 -11.23
N SER A 306 8.16 13.27 -11.09
CA SER A 306 7.19 12.32 -11.65
C SER A 306 5.92 13.00 -12.15
N ALA A 307 5.34 12.38 -13.17
CA ALA A 307 3.98 12.63 -13.62
C ALA A 307 3.21 11.31 -13.58
N SER A 308 2.01 11.30 -13.03
CA SER A 308 1.19 10.09 -12.96
C SER A 308 -0.28 10.36 -13.20
N VAL A 309 -0.96 9.35 -13.74
CA VAL A 309 -2.41 9.31 -13.91
C VAL A 309 -2.91 8.00 -13.30
N VAL A 310 -3.93 8.11 -12.47
CA VAL A 310 -4.67 6.96 -11.95
C VAL A 310 -6.13 7.16 -12.29
N ALA A 311 -6.76 6.12 -12.84
CA ALA A 311 -8.18 6.13 -13.16
C ALA A 311 -8.84 4.87 -12.60
N ARG A 312 -10.09 5.02 -12.14
CA ARG A 312 -10.94 3.90 -11.74
C ARG A 312 -12.35 4.05 -12.30
N THR A 313 -13.01 2.93 -12.50
CA THR A 313 -14.45 2.85 -12.78
C THR A 313 -15.02 1.67 -12.00
N ILE A 314 -16.13 1.88 -11.28
CA ILE A 314 -16.84 0.86 -10.53
C ILE A 314 -18.29 0.86 -10.97
N ASP A 315 -18.75 -0.27 -11.51
CA ASP A 315 -20.14 -0.45 -11.91
C ASP A 315 -21.03 -0.61 -10.66
N GLN A 316 -22.18 0.00 -10.66
CA GLN A 316 -23.19 -0.11 -9.59
C GLN A 316 -24.41 -0.87 -10.12
N PRO A 317 -24.51 -2.19 -9.91
CA PRO A 317 -25.55 -3.00 -10.56
C PRO A 317 -26.97 -2.61 -10.12
N GLN A 318 -27.14 -2.14 -8.88
CA GLN A 318 -28.44 -1.77 -8.32
C GLN A 318 -29.02 -0.48 -8.92
N THR A 319 -28.18 0.46 -9.36
CA THR A 319 -28.59 1.76 -9.88
C THR A 319 -28.31 1.93 -11.37
N SER A 320 -27.69 0.90 -12.00
CA SER A 320 -27.19 0.96 -13.38
C SER A 320 -26.26 2.15 -13.66
N SER A 321 -25.68 2.72 -12.60
CA SER A 321 -24.77 3.86 -12.65
C SER A 321 -23.31 3.38 -12.55
N LYS A 322 -22.39 4.31 -12.78
CA LYS A 322 -20.95 4.06 -12.65
C LYS A 322 -20.34 5.12 -11.75
N ILE A 323 -19.55 4.66 -10.79
CA ILE A 323 -18.65 5.53 -10.05
C ILE A 323 -17.37 5.65 -10.84
N SER A 324 -16.98 6.86 -11.17
CA SER A 324 -15.74 7.15 -11.85
C SER A 324 -14.82 8.02 -10.99
N GLY A 325 -13.53 7.75 -11.07
CA GLY A 325 -12.51 8.55 -10.40
C GLY A 325 -11.26 8.65 -11.25
N SER A 326 -10.64 9.81 -11.27
CA SER A 326 -9.33 10.02 -11.88
C SER A 326 -8.49 11.00 -11.08
N GLN A 327 -7.18 10.80 -11.15
CA GLN A 327 -6.19 11.65 -10.51
C GLN A 327 -5.05 11.87 -11.49
N VAL A 328 -4.67 13.12 -11.67
CA VAL A 328 -3.44 13.51 -12.36
C VAL A 328 -2.55 14.18 -11.34
N GLN A 329 -1.30 13.72 -11.21
CA GLN A 329 -0.35 14.24 -10.24
C GLN A 329 0.99 14.55 -10.87
N PHE A 330 1.59 15.63 -10.42
CA PHE A 330 2.98 15.99 -10.64
C PHE A 330 3.69 16.08 -9.30
N SER A 331 4.89 15.52 -9.22
CA SER A 331 5.67 15.51 -7.99
C SER A 331 7.14 15.82 -8.27
N ILE A 332 7.78 16.46 -7.30
CA ILE A 332 9.23 16.62 -7.23
C ILE A 332 9.70 16.21 -5.85
N GLY A 333 10.75 15.44 -5.79
CA GLY A 333 11.36 14.97 -4.56
C GLY A 333 12.87 15.25 -4.55
N TYR A 334 13.42 15.40 -3.36
CA TYR A 334 14.85 15.56 -3.14
C TYR A 334 15.32 14.65 -2.00
N LYS A 335 16.41 13.94 -2.25
CA LYS A 335 17.06 13.04 -1.30
C LYS A 335 18.26 13.77 -0.67
N PHE A 336 18.11 14.22 0.59
CA PHE A 336 19.17 14.88 1.34
C PHE A 336 20.27 13.91 1.75
N THR A 337 19.85 12.73 2.22
CA THR A 337 20.71 11.60 2.57
C THR A 337 20.04 10.32 2.08
N ASP A 338 20.71 9.18 2.18
CA ASP A 338 20.09 7.89 1.82
C ASP A 338 18.85 7.56 2.65
N ASN A 339 18.72 8.19 3.80
CA ASN A 339 17.66 7.95 4.76
C ASN A 339 16.61 9.08 4.83
N PHE A 340 16.89 10.27 4.32
CA PHE A 340 16.02 11.43 4.48
C PHE A 340 15.65 12.05 3.13
N THR A 341 14.33 12.12 2.87
CA THR A 341 13.75 12.67 1.64
C THR A 341 12.63 13.66 1.93
N ILE A 342 12.44 14.59 1.00
CA ILE A 342 11.27 15.45 0.91
C ILE A 342 10.62 15.26 -0.45
N ASP A 343 9.29 15.21 -0.48
CA ASP A 343 8.49 15.19 -1.70
C ASP A 343 7.42 16.28 -1.64
N VAL A 344 7.23 16.99 -2.75
CA VAL A 344 6.15 17.96 -2.94
C VAL A 344 5.36 17.55 -4.17
N SER A 345 4.04 17.52 -4.03
CA SER A 345 3.15 17.07 -5.11
C SER A 345 1.96 18.01 -5.28
N ARG A 346 1.51 18.15 -6.52
CA ARG A 346 0.22 18.72 -6.87
C ARG A 346 -0.62 17.66 -7.57
N ALA A 347 -1.85 17.48 -7.09
CA ALA A 347 -2.81 16.55 -7.69
C ALA A 347 -4.10 17.27 -8.08
N ASN A 348 -4.63 16.92 -9.26
CA ASN A 348 -5.99 17.24 -9.66
C ASN A 348 -6.80 15.95 -9.65
N ILE A 349 -7.95 15.97 -8.99
CA ILE A 349 -8.79 14.80 -8.74
C ILE A 349 -10.18 15.06 -9.28
N LYS A 350 -10.74 14.06 -9.92
CA LYS A 350 -12.18 13.98 -10.26
C LYS A 350 -12.73 12.72 -9.61
N GLU A 351 -13.86 12.82 -8.92
CA GLU A 351 -14.43 11.72 -8.17
C GLU A 351 -15.94 11.92 -8.01
N ASP A 352 -16.72 11.00 -8.57
CA ASP A 352 -18.19 11.00 -8.49
C ASP A 352 -18.83 12.35 -8.85
N GLY A 353 -18.41 12.92 -9.98
CA GLY A 353 -18.91 14.22 -10.46
C GLY A 353 -18.27 15.44 -9.77
N ASN A 354 -17.53 15.25 -8.68
CA ASN A 354 -16.82 16.32 -8.02
C ASN A 354 -15.37 16.42 -8.52
N SER A 355 -14.81 17.62 -8.41
CA SER A 355 -13.40 17.88 -8.74
C SER A 355 -12.70 18.60 -7.60
N GLY A 356 -11.39 18.44 -7.52
CA GLY A 356 -10.55 19.14 -6.55
C GLY A 356 -9.10 19.19 -6.97
N ALA A 357 -8.40 20.19 -6.47
CA ALA A 357 -6.96 20.33 -6.61
C ALA A 357 -6.29 20.38 -5.23
N LEU A 358 -5.21 19.64 -5.07
CA LEU A 358 -4.46 19.52 -3.82
C LEU A 358 -2.99 19.82 -4.05
N ILE A 359 -2.35 20.33 -3.02
CA ILE A 359 -0.91 20.37 -2.88
C ILE A 359 -0.52 19.69 -1.58
N GLY A 360 0.56 18.93 -1.60
CA GLY A 360 1.02 18.22 -0.40
C GLY A 360 2.52 18.09 -0.37
N THR A 361 3.03 17.94 0.84
CA THR A 361 4.44 17.73 1.13
C THR A 361 4.58 16.55 2.07
N THR A 362 5.55 15.68 1.80
CA THR A 362 5.91 14.57 2.67
C THR A 362 7.39 14.66 3.02
N LEU A 363 7.70 14.58 4.31
CA LEU A 363 9.04 14.32 4.83
C LEU A 363 9.13 12.87 5.23
N SER A 364 10.15 12.16 4.78
CA SER A 364 10.33 10.73 5.08
C SER A 364 11.73 10.49 5.62
N TYR A 365 11.82 9.72 6.70
CA TYR A 365 13.07 9.25 7.28
C TYR A 365 13.01 7.73 7.49
N LEU A 366 14.00 7.02 6.96
CA LEU A 366 14.13 5.56 7.10
C LEU A 366 15.35 5.24 7.98
N TYR A 367 15.10 4.72 9.17
CA TYR A 367 16.14 4.18 10.06
C TYR A 367 16.26 2.67 9.87
N LYS A 368 17.50 2.15 9.69
CA LYS A 368 17.77 0.71 9.59
C LYS A 368 18.68 0.27 10.73
N PHE A 369 18.45 -0.92 11.25
CA PHE A 369 19.23 -1.53 12.34
C PHE A 369 19.40 -3.04 12.19
#